data_98d0219f0447e30019a08500f53ad765
#
_entry.id   98d0219f0447e30019a08500f53ad765
#
_cell.length_a   1.000
_cell.length_b   1.000
_cell.length_c   1.000
_cell.angle_alpha   90.00
_cell.angle_beta   90.00
_cell.angle_gamma   90.00
#
_symmetry.space_group_name_H-M   'P 1'
#
loop_
_entity.id
_entity.type
_entity.pdbx_description
1 polymer ?
#
loop_
_entity_poly.entity_id
_entity_poly.type
_entity_poly.pdbx_seq_one_letter_code
_entity_poly.pdbx_strand_id
1 'polypeptide(L)'
;MTTLVVTNPTQPRDRVVIPPVPEAEPVIKNTAFFPDVDPKRVREEMRLEQTVSPVRLRRAIKAGMAETNAELSDWRNQQLAAGHASLADVPTDELDGESVRVFHYFNAVCAMTTASLYERYRGVEAT
;
A
#
# COMPACT_ATOMS: atom_id res chain seq x y z
N MET A 1 -52.94 9.48 4.46
CA MET A 1 -52.21 9.24 4.08
C MET A 1 -51.54 8.96 3.77
N THR A 2 -51.55 8.73 3.67
CA THR A 2 -50.69 8.37 3.22
C THR A 2 -49.86 8.10 3.01
N THR A 3 -49.82 8.00 2.99
CA THR A 3 -48.86 7.74 2.54
C THR A 3 -48.04 7.40 2.34
N LEU A 4 -48.26 7.34 2.47
CA LEU A 4 -47.37 7.04 2.08
C LEU A 4 -46.61 6.73 1.82
N VAL A 5 -46.92 6.75 1.94
CA VAL A 5 -46.02 6.50 1.45
C VAL A 5 -45.25 6.28 1.27
N VAL A 6 -45.55 6.37 1.47
CA VAL A 6 -44.74 6.22 1.00
C VAL A 6 -43.92 5.92 0.91
N THR A 7 -44.15 5.92 1.08
CA THR A 7 -43.34 5.70 0.68
C THR A 7 -42.60 5.23 0.53
N ASN A 8 -42.84 5.13 0.53
CA ASN A 8 -42.01 4.80 0.06
C ASN A 8 -41.40 4.59 -0.29
N PRO A 9 -41.61 4.56 -0.29
CA PRO A 9 -40.75 4.39 -0.84
C PRO A 9 -39.95 4.29 -1.11
N THR A 10 -40.21 4.45 -1.06
CA THR A 10 -39.33 4.53 -1.57
C THR A 10 -38.55 4.25 -1.42
N GLN A 11 -38.52 4.13 -1.27
CA GLN A 11 -37.77 3.99 -1.38
C GLN A 11 -37.03 3.68 -1.49
N PRO A 12 -37.24 3.42 -1.25
CA PRO A 12 -36.27 3.14 -1.47
C PRO A 12 -35.82 2.67 -1.74
N ARG A 13 -36.16 2.50 -1.81
CA ARG A 13 -35.49 2.21 -2.38
C ARG A 13 -34.81 2.36 -2.85
N ASP A 14 -35.04 2.46 -2.77
CA ASP A 14 -34.18 2.74 -3.27
C ASP A 14 -33.36 2.87 -3.09
N ARG A 15 -33.68 2.34 -2.62
CA ARG A 15 -32.72 2.47 -2.43
C ARG A 15 -31.84 2.31 -3.25
N VAL A 16 -31.57 2.87 -3.50
CA VAL A 16 -30.48 2.93 -4.45
C VAL A 16 -29.34 2.25 -3.83
N VAL A 17 -28.97 1.16 -4.41
CA VAL A 17 -27.77 0.51 -4.04
C VAL A 17 -26.64 1.27 -4.71
N ILE A 18 -26.16 2.26 -4.04
CA ILE A 18 -24.89 2.80 -4.41
C ILE A 18 -23.91 1.68 -4.15
N PRO A 19 -23.22 1.19 -5.19
CA PRO A 19 -22.18 0.21 -4.92
C PRO A 19 -21.24 0.82 -3.90
N PRO A 20 -20.89 0.11 -2.85
CA PRO A 20 -19.99 0.68 -1.87
C PRO A 20 -18.78 1.19 -2.60
N VAL A 21 -18.40 2.41 -2.29
CA VAL A 21 -17.11 2.92 -2.69
C VAL A 21 -16.14 1.81 -2.34
N PRO A 22 -15.34 1.34 -3.31
CA PRO A 22 -14.37 0.31 -2.98
C PRO A 22 -13.63 0.77 -1.75
N GLU A 23 -13.72 0.00 -0.69
CA GLU A 23 -13.00 0.32 0.51
C GLU A 23 -11.55 0.51 0.17
N ALA A 24 -10.94 1.49 0.81
CA ALA A 24 -9.51 1.65 0.70
C ALA A 24 -8.87 0.29 0.96
N GLU A 25 -7.99 -0.10 0.08
CA GLU A 25 -7.27 -1.36 0.26
C GLU A 25 -6.59 -1.31 1.62
N PRO A 26 -6.70 -2.37 2.42
CA PRO A 26 -6.13 -2.33 3.77
C PRO A 26 -4.61 -2.14 3.74
N VAL A 27 -4.13 -1.39 4.70
CA VAL A 27 -2.69 -1.19 4.88
C VAL A 27 -2.02 -2.55 5.07
N ILE A 28 -0.86 -2.70 4.45
CA ILE A 28 -0.08 -3.94 4.57
C ILE A 28 0.85 -3.79 5.77
N LYS A 29 0.68 -4.67 6.73
CA LYS A 29 1.51 -4.66 7.92
C LYS A 29 2.92 -5.13 7.61
N ASN A 30 3.89 -4.41 8.12
CA ASN A 30 5.29 -4.76 7.95
C ASN A 30 5.83 -5.45 9.20
N THR A 31 7.09 -5.84 9.15
CA THR A 31 7.82 -6.28 10.33
C THR A 31 7.98 -5.09 11.28
N ALA A 32 8.33 -5.38 12.53
CA ALA A 32 8.30 -4.37 13.59
C ALA A 32 9.16 -3.14 13.30
N PHE A 33 10.27 -3.32 12.60
CA PHE A 33 11.21 -2.21 12.37
C PHE A 33 10.78 -1.31 11.22
N PHE A 34 10.28 -1.87 10.14
CA PHE A 34 9.95 -1.10 8.92
C PHE A 34 8.50 -0.63 8.95
N PRO A 35 8.21 0.51 8.29
CA PRO A 35 6.85 1.04 8.31
C PRO A 35 5.89 0.20 7.48
N ASP A 36 4.62 0.24 7.88
CA ASP A 36 3.56 -0.37 7.10
C ASP A 36 3.43 0.35 5.77
N VAL A 37 2.87 -0.33 4.77
CA VAL A 37 2.72 0.23 3.43
C VAL A 37 1.26 0.25 3.03
N ASP A 38 0.78 1.42 2.63
CA ASP A 38 -0.59 1.63 2.19
C ASP A 38 -0.67 1.44 0.67
N PRO A 39 -1.39 0.42 0.19
CA PRO A 39 -1.52 0.22 -1.25
C PRO A 39 -2.06 1.43 -2.01
N LYS A 40 -2.94 2.19 -1.38
CA LYS A 40 -3.47 3.40 -2.01
C LYS A 40 -2.36 4.38 -2.32
N ARG A 41 -1.45 4.57 -1.37
CA ARG A 41 -0.32 5.48 -1.57
C ARG A 41 0.60 4.97 -2.68
N VAL A 42 0.80 3.66 -2.76
CA VAL A 42 1.60 3.07 -3.82
C VAL A 42 0.97 3.33 -5.18
N ARG A 43 -0.36 3.14 -5.30
CA ARG A 43 -1.05 3.42 -6.56
C ARG A 43 -0.85 4.87 -7.00
N GLU A 44 -1.01 5.80 -6.06
CA GLU A 44 -0.88 7.22 -6.36
C GLU A 44 0.54 7.55 -6.79
N GLU A 45 1.51 7.01 -6.08
CA GLU A 45 2.92 7.30 -6.36
C GLU A 45 3.35 6.73 -7.70
N MET A 46 2.90 5.53 -8.02
CA MET A 46 3.30 4.84 -9.25
C MET A 46 2.39 5.15 -10.42
N ARG A 47 1.33 5.92 -10.19
CA ARG A 47 0.31 6.23 -11.21
C ARG A 47 -0.23 4.98 -11.85
N LEU A 48 -0.44 3.95 -11.05
CA LEU A 48 -1.01 2.71 -11.56
C LEU A 48 -2.48 2.91 -11.85
N GLU A 49 -2.90 2.47 -13.03
CA GLU A 49 -4.29 2.54 -13.39
C GLU A 49 -5.07 1.46 -12.67
N GLN A 50 -6.38 1.59 -12.72
CA GLN A 50 -7.28 0.66 -12.04
C GLN A 50 -7.22 -0.74 -12.61
N THR A 51 -6.48 -0.92 -13.71
CA THR A 51 -6.33 -2.22 -14.34
C THR A 51 -5.55 -3.21 -13.49
N VAL A 52 -4.74 -2.72 -12.54
CA VAL A 52 -4.05 -3.61 -11.61
C VAL A 52 -5.00 -3.90 -10.46
N SER A 53 -5.44 -5.14 -10.34
CA SER A 53 -6.40 -5.52 -9.31
C SER A 53 -5.79 -5.36 -7.92
N PRO A 54 -6.65 -5.15 -6.90
CA PRO A 54 -6.15 -5.05 -5.52
C PRO A 54 -5.34 -6.27 -5.09
N VAL A 55 -5.75 -7.45 -5.51
CA VAL A 55 -5.04 -8.69 -5.13
C VAL A 55 -3.65 -8.72 -5.75
N ARG A 56 -3.55 -8.36 -7.03
CA ARG A 56 -2.26 -8.37 -7.72
C ARG A 56 -1.33 -7.30 -7.18
N LEU A 57 -1.86 -6.11 -6.93
CA LEU A 57 -1.06 -5.03 -6.38
C LEU A 57 -0.54 -5.40 -4.99
N ARG A 58 -1.43 -5.92 -4.15
CA ARG A 58 -1.04 -6.30 -2.79
C ARG A 58 0.07 -7.33 -2.79
N ARG A 59 -0.02 -8.33 -3.68
CA ARG A 59 1.01 -9.35 -3.81
C ARG A 59 2.34 -8.74 -4.26
N ALA A 60 2.29 -7.83 -5.23
CA ALA A 60 3.50 -7.19 -5.74
C ALA A 60 4.15 -6.31 -4.67
N ILE A 61 3.34 -5.60 -3.88
CA ILE A 61 3.87 -4.78 -2.78
C ILE A 61 4.52 -5.66 -1.73
N LYS A 62 3.86 -6.77 -1.36
CA LYS A 62 4.45 -7.69 -0.37
C LYS A 62 5.79 -8.23 -0.85
N ALA A 63 5.89 -8.56 -2.13
CA ALA A 63 7.15 -9.00 -2.70
C ALA A 63 8.20 -7.90 -2.63
N GLY A 64 7.80 -6.66 -2.94
CA GLY A 64 8.69 -5.51 -2.84
C GLY A 64 9.16 -5.25 -1.41
N MET A 65 8.24 -5.37 -0.45
CA MET A 65 8.59 -5.22 0.96
C MET A 65 9.58 -6.31 1.40
N ALA A 66 9.30 -7.54 1.02
CA ALA A 66 10.16 -8.66 1.39
C ALA A 66 11.57 -8.47 0.84
N GLU A 67 11.66 -8.07 -0.42
CA GLU A 67 12.95 -7.85 -1.08
C GLU A 67 13.72 -6.71 -0.42
N THR A 68 13.04 -5.59 -0.19
CA THR A 68 13.67 -4.42 0.42
C THR A 68 14.12 -4.74 1.84
N ASN A 69 13.27 -5.44 2.59
CA ASN A 69 13.63 -5.82 3.97
C ASN A 69 14.85 -6.73 4.00
N ALA A 70 14.93 -7.66 3.04
CA ALA A 70 16.07 -8.58 2.98
C ALA A 70 17.36 -7.83 2.68
N GLU A 71 17.31 -6.88 1.75
CA GLU A 71 18.48 -6.07 1.42
C GLU A 71 18.98 -5.27 2.61
N LEU A 72 18.08 -4.84 3.46
CA LEU A 72 18.39 -3.98 4.60
C LEU A 72 18.55 -4.72 5.90
N SER A 73 18.53 -6.06 5.87
CA SER A 73 18.48 -6.84 7.12
C SER A 73 19.69 -6.62 8.02
N ASP A 74 20.90 -6.56 7.46
CA ASP A 74 22.09 -6.34 8.27
C ASP A 74 22.10 -4.93 8.85
N TRP A 75 21.76 -3.96 8.04
CA TRP A 75 21.67 -2.58 8.49
C TRP A 75 20.62 -2.43 9.59
N ARG A 76 19.45 -3.06 9.40
CA ARG A 76 18.39 -3.05 10.41
C ARG A 76 18.91 -3.60 11.75
N ASN A 77 19.63 -4.72 11.70
CA ASN A 77 20.15 -5.32 12.93
C ASN A 77 21.12 -4.38 13.63
N GLN A 78 21.94 -3.63 12.87
CA GLN A 78 22.83 -2.64 13.44
C GLN A 78 22.03 -1.52 14.13
N GLN A 79 20.96 -1.08 13.52
CA GLN A 79 20.14 -0.02 14.10
C GLN A 79 19.43 -0.49 15.36
N LEU A 80 18.91 -1.70 15.36
CA LEU A 80 18.29 -2.28 16.54
C LEU A 80 19.31 -2.38 17.69
N ALA A 81 20.52 -2.81 17.38
CA ALA A 81 21.58 -2.91 18.37
C ALA A 81 21.97 -1.54 18.93
N ALA A 82 21.83 -0.50 18.12
CA ALA A 82 22.11 0.87 18.54
C ALA A 82 20.97 1.49 19.36
N GLY A 83 19.86 0.76 19.53
CA GLY A 83 18.74 1.21 20.34
C GLY A 83 17.61 1.84 19.56
N HIS A 84 17.63 1.78 18.25
CA HIS A 84 16.56 2.34 17.43
C HIS A 84 15.53 1.25 17.13
N ALA A 85 14.32 1.42 17.67
CA ALA A 85 13.29 0.39 17.60
C ALA A 85 12.60 0.32 16.23
N SER A 86 12.64 1.43 15.47
CA SER A 86 11.98 1.47 14.17
C SER A 86 12.77 2.36 13.23
N LEU A 87 12.49 2.22 11.93
CA LEU A 87 13.14 3.05 10.91
C LEU A 87 12.88 4.54 11.15
N ALA A 88 11.67 4.87 11.58
CA ALA A 88 11.32 6.26 11.84
C ALA A 88 12.13 6.86 13.00
N ASP A 89 12.63 6.01 13.91
CA ASP A 89 13.40 6.46 15.07
C ASP A 89 14.89 6.63 14.75
N VAL A 90 15.36 6.13 13.62
CA VAL A 90 16.76 6.27 13.24
C VAL A 90 17.03 7.73 12.94
N PRO A 91 18.03 8.36 13.59
CA PRO A 91 18.30 9.79 13.37
C PRO A 91 18.66 10.07 11.92
N THR A 92 18.00 11.08 11.36
CA THR A 92 18.24 11.55 10.01
C THR A 92 17.52 12.87 9.84
N ASP A 93 17.74 13.53 8.72
CA ASP A 93 17.00 14.73 8.37
C ASP A 93 15.54 14.39 8.11
N GLU A 94 14.69 15.39 8.25
CA GLU A 94 13.28 15.27 7.87
C GLU A 94 13.00 16.22 6.72
N LEU A 95 12.21 15.74 5.76
CA LEU A 95 11.74 16.55 4.66
C LEU A 95 10.23 16.49 4.67
N ASP A 96 9.61 17.65 4.69
CA ASP A 96 8.16 17.75 4.71
C ASP A 96 7.55 16.94 5.86
N GLY A 97 8.23 16.95 7.01
CA GLY A 97 7.76 16.26 8.21
C GLY A 97 7.98 14.75 8.21
N GLU A 98 8.66 14.24 7.23
CA GLU A 98 8.90 12.80 7.10
C GLU A 98 10.39 12.49 7.18
N SER A 99 10.73 11.43 7.90
CA SER A 99 12.11 10.95 7.93
C SER A 99 12.59 10.61 6.53
N VAL A 100 13.78 11.08 6.17
CA VAL A 100 14.36 10.78 4.86
C VAL A 100 14.54 9.27 4.66
N ARG A 101 14.81 8.55 5.74
CA ARG A 101 14.95 7.10 5.66
C ARG A 101 13.63 6.41 5.34
N VAL A 102 12.55 6.87 5.97
CA VAL A 102 11.22 6.34 5.68
C VAL A 102 10.83 6.65 4.24
N PHE A 103 11.12 7.86 3.78
CA PHE A 103 10.87 8.26 2.41
C PHE A 103 11.60 7.34 1.43
N HIS A 104 12.88 7.11 1.66
CA HIS A 104 13.67 6.22 0.77
C HIS A 104 13.18 4.78 0.83
N TYR A 105 12.77 4.31 2.01
CA TYR A 105 12.25 2.95 2.13
C TYR A 105 10.99 2.79 1.27
N PHE A 106 10.07 3.74 1.36
CA PHE A 106 8.85 3.68 0.58
C PHE A 106 9.16 3.68 -0.91
N ASN A 107 10.09 4.53 -1.34
CA ASN A 107 10.47 4.59 -2.75
C ASN A 107 11.11 3.27 -3.22
N ALA A 108 11.91 2.66 -2.38
CA ALA A 108 12.52 1.36 -2.71
C ALA A 108 11.44 0.29 -2.88
N VAL A 109 10.46 0.26 -1.97
CA VAL A 109 9.35 -0.68 -2.08
C VAL A 109 8.57 -0.45 -3.37
N CYS A 110 8.32 0.81 -3.73
CA CYS A 110 7.62 1.13 -4.97
C CYS A 110 8.40 0.64 -6.20
N ALA A 111 9.72 0.85 -6.20
CA ALA A 111 10.56 0.41 -7.31
C ALA A 111 10.52 -1.11 -7.45
N MET A 112 10.60 -1.83 -6.35
CA MET A 112 10.54 -3.30 -6.38
C MET A 112 9.16 -3.79 -6.78
N THR A 113 8.11 -3.08 -6.35
CA THR A 113 6.75 -3.40 -6.74
C THR A 113 6.58 -3.27 -8.25
N THR A 114 7.09 -2.19 -8.82
CA THR A 114 7.05 -1.97 -10.27
C THR A 114 7.78 -3.09 -11.00
N ALA A 115 8.97 -3.43 -10.54
CA ALA A 115 9.75 -4.50 -11.16
C ALA A 115 8.99 -5.82 -11.11
N SER A 116 8.35 -6.14 -9.99
CA SER A 116 7.58 -7.35 -9.83
C SER A 116 6.40 -7.41 -10.80
N LEU A 117 5.69 -6.29 -10.95
CA LEU A 117 4.55 -6.24 -11.87
C LEU A 117 4.99 -6.41 -13.31
N TYR A 118 6.07 -5.75 -13.71
CA TYR A 118 6.56 -5.85 -15.08
C TYR A 118 7.11 -7.23 -15.39
N GLU A 119 7.79 -7.86 -14.47
CA GLU A 119 8.30 -9.21 -14.69
C GLU A 119 7.18 -10.20 -14.94
N ARG A 120 6.12 -10.10 -14.15
CA ARG A 120 4.96 -10.98 -14.33
C ARG A 120 4.30 -10.75 -15.67
N TYR A 121 4.18 -9.49 -16.05
CA TYR A 121 3.57 -9.14 -17.32
C TYR A 121 4.40 -9.70 -18.49
N ARG A 122 5.71 -9.52 -18.40
CA ARG A 122 6.62 -10.00 -19.42
C ARG A 122 6.62 -11.52 -19.52
N GLY A 123 6.53 -12.19 -18.38
CA GLY A 123 6.45 -13.65 -18.35
C GLY A 123 5.22 -14.17 -19.08
N VAL A 124 4.09 -13.50 -18.92
CA VAL A 124 2.87 -13.88 -19.62
C VAL A 124 3.03 -13.68 -21.12
N GLU A 125 3.66 -12.61 -21.54
CA GLU A 125 3.85 -12.32 -22.96
C GLU A 125 4.87 -13.25 -23.61
N ALA A 126 5.83 -13.72 -22.83
CA ALA A 126 6.87 -14.59 -23.36
C ALA A 126 6.37 -15.99 -23.66
N THR A 127 5.22 -16.37 -23.09
CA THR A 127 4.64 -17.68 -23.38
C THR A 127 3.60 -17.59 -24.46
#